data_11c86f91764bd140e6711557574c8bbe
#
_entry.id   11c86f91764bd140e6711557574c8bbe
#
_cell.length_a   1.000
_cell.length_b   1.000
_cell.length_c   1.000
_cell.angle_alpha   90.00
_cell.angle_beta   90.00
_cell.angle_gamma   90.00
#
_symmetry.space_group_name_H-M   'P 1'
#
loop_
_entity.id
_entity.type
_entity.pdbx_description
1 polymer ?
#
loop_
_entity_poly.entity_id
_entity_poly.type
_entity_poly.pdbx_seq_one_letter_code
_entity_poly.pdbx_strand_id
1 'polypeptide(L)'
;MTTAIAKTAYAGPLALGALTLIAGIMMLIADLNGDFIQDFSLAWPGSDKFAHFLVHLLLTGLIHRLLVRFWPHLAPLRALSLAVAGSLTLGLLDEAQQFFVGGRDFDLFDIAANACGTAAAAAIIAGLTTRRRLVLLAVLPLGLFGAVYAHSYAESKLFSAGLLQIRAGDLHGAQRSFRAAIARGQGRPVLYNELAWLELEYLGGDPAEALALTTLAVDAEPDNTDFLDTHAWALHRNGRHAEALRFLQQALAGNPDIVCIHYHLGTVYHALGENALAAEHLRRQLAVSEVGEFAERARELLARINAGDD
;
A
#
# COMPACT_ATOMS: atom_id res chain seq x y z
N MET A 1 46.19 4.70 -31.80
CA MET A 1 45.86 3.72 -30.73
C MET A 1 45.55 4.35 -29.39
N THR A 2 46.07 5.53 -29.07
CA THR A 2 45.92 6.23 -27.75
C THR A 2 44.54 6.86 -27.51
N THR A 3 43.77 7.22 -28.54
CA THR A 3 42.47 7.84 -28.38
C THR A 3 41.32 6.88 -28.10
N ALA A 4 41.47 5.57 -28.40
CA ALA A 4 40.47 4.55 -28.14
C ALA A 4 40.50 4.07 -26.68
N ILE A 5 41.71 4.00 -26.09
CA ILE A 5 41.90 3.56 -24.68
C ILE A 5 41.38 4.58 -23.68
N ALA A 6 41.52 5.88 -24.00
CA ALA A 6 41.00 6.95 -23.14
C ALA A 6 39.46 6.97 -23.09
N LYS A 7 38.76 6.63 -24.18
CA LYS A 7 37.30 6.58 -24.22
C LYS A 7 36.68 5.42 -23.42
N THR A 8 37.39 4.30 -23.29
CA THR A 8 36.93 3.15 -22.51
C THR A 8 37.15 3.32 -21.01
N ALA A 9 38.21 4.07 -20.59
CA ALA A 9 38.52 4.30 -19.17
C ALA A 9 37.47 5.17 -18.45
N TYR A 10 36.79 6.07 -19.16
CA TYR A 10 35.73 6.91 -18.60
C TYR A 10 34.32 6.32 -18.72
N ALA A 11 34.15 5.27 -19.50
CA ALA A 11 32.84 4.65 -19.75
C ALA A 11 32.29 3.93 -18.49
N GLY A 12 33.15 3.28 -17.73
CA GLY A 12 32.76 2.55 -16.50
C GLY A 12 32.21 3.47 -15.40
N PRO A 13 32.94 4.53 -15.00
CA PRO A 13 32.46 5.47 -13.98
C PRO A 13 31.18 6.21 -14.35
N LEU A 14 31.01 6.59 -15.63
CA LEU A 14 29.79 7.26 -16.11
C LEU A 14 28.60 6.32 -16.18
N ALA A 15 28.80 5.06 -16.57
CA ALA A 15 27.74 4.05 -16.56
C ALA A 15 27.31 3.69 -15.12
N LEU A 16 28.27 3.58 -14.21
CA LEU A 16 28.01 3.39 -12.78
C LEU A 16 27.28 4.58 -12.17
N GLY A 17 27.69 5.82 -12.51
CA GLY A 17 27.01 7.04 -12.09
C GLY A 17 25.57 7.13 -12.61
N ALA A 18 25.32 6.72 -13.88
CA ALA A 18 23.99 6.69 -14.43
C ALA A 18 23.10 5.62 -13.76
N LEU A 19 23.64 4.44 -13.46
CA LEU A 19 22.92 3.39 -12.73
C LEU A 19 22.63 3.82 -11.27
N THR A 20 23.57 4.49 -10.63
CA THR A 20 23.38 5.04 -9.28
C THR A 20 22.31 6.14 -9.28
N LEU A 21 22.30 6.98 -10.31
CA LEU A 21 21.27 8.01 -10.47
C LEU A 21 19.88 7.40 -10.71
N ILE A 22 19.78 6.35 -11.51
CA ILE A 22 18.52 5.61 -11.74
C ILE A 22 18.04 4.97 -10.45
N ALA A 23 18.93 4.28 -9.72
CA ALA A 23 18.61 3.71 -8.42
C ALA A 23 18.18 4.78 -7.40
N GLY A 24 18.85 5.93 -7.39
CA GLY A 24 18.48 7.07 -6.56
C GLY A 24 17.14 7.69 -6.91
N ILE A 25 16.81 7.79 -8.20
CA ILE A 25 15.49 8.26 -8.66
C ILE A 25 14.40 7.24 -8.30
N MET A 26 14.67 5.95 -8.43
CA MET A 26 13.72 4.91 -8.02
C MET A 26 13.49 4.92 -6.49
N MET A 27 14.56 5.06 -5.68
CA MET A 27 14.43 5.26 -4.24
C MET A 27 13.67 6.55 -3.89
N LEU A 28 13.94 7.65 -4.60
CA LEU A 28 13.25 8.93 -4.39
C LEU A 28 11.76 8.82 -4.74
N ILE A 29 11.38 8.06 -5.76
CA ILE A 29 9.99 7.80 -6.12
C ILE A 29 9.33 6.92 -5.05
N ALA A 30 10.04 5.95 -4.49
CA ALA A 30 9.57 5.13 -3.37
C ALA A 30 9.41 5.94 -2.06
N ASP A 31 10.28 6.94 -1.85
CA ASP A 31 10.27 7.85 -0.69
C ASP A 31 9.38 9.10 -0.87
N LEU A 32 8.91 9.39 -2.09
CA LEU A 32 7.98 10.48 -2.32
C LEU A 32 6.68 10.20 -1.56
N ASN A 33 6.58 10.86 -0.43
CA ASN A 33 5.45 11.02 0.48
C ASN A 33 4.31 10.04 0.23
N GLY A 34 4.19 9.04 1.08
CA GLY A 34 3.10 8.07 1.05
C GLY A 34 1.73 8.73 0.87
N ASP A 35 1.52 9.91 1.42
CA ASP A 35 0.27 10.69 1.30
C ASP A 35 -0.03 11.11 -0.14
N PHE A 36 0.95 11.62 -0.90
CA PHE A 36 0.72 12.02 -2.29
C PHE A 36 0.41 10.83 -3.19
N ILE A 37 1.15 9.72 -3.02
CA ILE A 37 0.91 8.49 -3.79
C ILE A 37 -0.44 7.90 -3.42
N GLN A 38 -0.78 7.92 -2.14
CA GLN A 38 -2.08 7.44 -1.64
C GLN A 38 -3.23 8.28 -2.19
N ASP A 39 -3.13 9.61 -2.13
CA ASP A 39 -4.14 10.52 -2.69
C ASP A 39 -4.32 10.35 -4.19
N PHE A 40 -3.20 10.19 -4.93
CA PHE A 40 -3.23 9.95 -6.36
C PHE A 40 -3.84 8.58 -6.70
N SER A 41 -3.52 7.53 -5.95
CA SER A 41 -4.08 6.19 -6.16
C SER A 41 -5.57 6.12 -5.83
N LEU A 42 -6.04 6.90 -4.84
CA LEU A 42 -7.47 7.04 -4.54
C LEU A 42 -8.22 7.75 -5.66
N ALA A 43 -7.64 8.82 -6.22
CA ALA A 43 -8.24 9.55 -7.33
C ALA A 43 -8.20 8.77 -8.65
N TRP A 44 -7.19 7.94 -8.83
CA TRP A 44 -6.99 7.12 -10.04
C TRP A 44 -6.64 5.67 -9.67
N PRO A 45 -7.63 4.83 -9.40
CA PRO A 45 -7.44 3.44 -9.03
C PRO A 45 -6.61 2.66 -10.06
N GLY A 46 -5.67 1.85 -9.58
CA GLY A 46 -4.75 1.08 -10.45
C GLY A 46 -3.61 1.91 -11.07
N SER A 47 -3.44 3.18 -10.67
CA SER A 47 -2.34 4.04 -11.15
C SER A 47 -0.95 3.51 -10.79
N ASP A 48 -0.83 2.75 -9.70
CA ASP A 48 0.36 2.00 -9.32
C ASP A 48 0.81 1.04 -10.44
N LYS A 49 -0.10 0.23 -10.97
CA LYS A 49 0.19 -0.69 -12.09
C LYS A 49 0.63 0.04 -13.34
N PHE A 50 0.01 1.21 -13.60
CA PHE A 50 0.43 2.07 -14.71
C PHE A 50 1.84 2.64 -14.48
N ALA A 51 2.17 3.05 -13.26
CA ALA A 51 3.49 3.52 -12.90
C ALA A 51 4.55 2.41 -13.09
N HIS A 52 4.32 1.22 -12.58
CA HIS A 52 5.18 0.06 -12.76
C HIS A 52 5.43 -0.25 -14.25
N PHE A 53 4.38 -0.32 -15.05
CA PHE A 53 4.49 -0.51 -16.51
C PHE A 53 5.36 0.57 -17.16
N LEU A 54 5.09 1.85 -16.88
CA LEU A 54 5.78 2.98 -17.51
C LEU A 54 7.25 3.04 -17.10
N VAL A 55 7.55 2.84 -15.82
CA VAL A 55 8.93 2.80 -15.30
C VAL A 55 9.72 1.73 -16.02
N HIS A 56 9.21 0.51 -16.14
CA HIS A 56 9.93 -0.59 -16.76
C HIS A 56 10.03 -0.49 -18.29
N LEU A 57 9.05 0.16 -18.94
CA LEU A 57 9.14 0.53 -20.36
C LEU A 57 10.33 1.49 -20.59
N LEU A 58 10.42 2.54 -19.80
CA LEU A 58 11.47 3.56 -19.93
C LEU A 58 12.84 3.03 -19.48
N LEU A 59 12.88 2.29 -18.38
CA LEU A 59 14.09 1.70 -17.81
C LEU A 59 14.77 0.73 -18.78
N THR A 60 13.99 -0.16 -19.41
CA THR A 60 14.52 -1.09 -20.42
C THR A 60 15.12 -0.32 -21.61
N GLY A 61 14.44 0.72 -22.09
CA GLY A 61 14.93 1.60 -23.15
C GLY A 61 16.23 2.30 -22.77
N LEU A 62 16.31 2.81 -21.56
CA LEU A 62 17.48 3.50 -21.03
C LEU A 62 18.67 2.56 -20.86
N ILE A 63 18.48 1.40 -20.24
CA ILE A 63 19.55 0.38 -20.07
C ILE A 63 20.09 -0.02 -21.44
N HIS A 64 19.21 -0.33 -22.40
CA HIS A 64 19.61 -0.67 -23.77
C HIS A 64 20.44 0.44 -24.41
N ARG A 65 19.99 1.68 -24.31
CA ARG A 65 20.69 2.86 -24.88
C ARG A 65 22.08 3.05 -24.26
N LEU A 66 22.21 2.85 -22.94
CA LEU A 66 23.48 2.94 -22.23
C LEU A 66 24.42 1.80 -22.67
N LEU A 67 23.93 0.55 -22.77
CA LEU A 67 24.71 -0.59 -23.23
C LEU A 67 25.26 -0.36 -24.65
N VAL A 68 24.44 0.07 -25.59
CA VAL A 68 24.86 0.36 -26.96
C VAL A 68 25.86 1.53 -27.02
N ARG A 69 25.68 2.53 -26.14
CA ARG A 69 26.55 3.73 -26.11
C ARG A 69 27.93 3.44 -25.54
N PHE A 70 28.01 2.65 -24.45
CA PHE A 70 29.26 2.41 -23.73
C PHE A 70 29.98 1.13 -24.16
N TRP A 71 29.26 0.18 -24.74
CA TRP A 71 29.81 -1.09 -25.28
C TRP A 71 29.40 -1.28 -26.74
N PRO A 72 29.94 -0.46 -27.69
CA PRO A 72 29.52 -0.47 -29.08
C PRO A 72 29.85 -1.79 -29.84
N HIS A 73 30.70 -2.65 -29.25
CA HIS A 73 31.02 -4.00 -29.80
C HIS A 73 30.02 -5.06 -29.34
N LEU A 74 29.11 -4.71 -28.44
CA LEU A 74 28.10 -5.65 -28.01
C LEU A 74 27.10 -5.89 -29.15
N ALA A 75 26.87 -7.15 -29.49
CA ALA A 75 25.89 -7.47 -30.53
C ALA A 75 24.49 -6.90 -30.08
N PRO A 76 23.73 -6.34 -31.01
CA PRO A 76 22.44 -5.67 -30.68
C PRO A 76 21.48 -6.57 -29.90
N LEU A 77 21.41 -7.85 -30.25
CA LEU A 77 20.56 -8.80 -29.53
C LEU A 77 21.05 -9.04 -28.10
N ARG A 78 22.36 -9.08 -27.86
CA ARG A 78 22.92 -9.21 -26.51
C ARG A 78 22.66 -7.96 -25.67
N ALA A 79 22.79 -6.77 -26.25
CA ALA A 79 22.47 -5.52 -25.59
C ALA A 79 21.00 -5.50 -25.15
N LEU A 80 20.10 -5.93 -26.04
CA LEU A 80 18.68 -6.02 -25.75
C LEU A 80 18.39 -7.05 -24.64
N SER A 81 18.98 -8.24 -24.73
CA SER A 81 18.80 -9.30 -23.73
C SER A 81 19.28 -8.85 -22.34
N LEU A 82 20.42 -8.15 -22.27
CA LEU A 82 20.94 -7.63 -21.00
C LEU A 82 20.04 -6.49 -20.44
N ALA A 83 19.48 -5.66 -21.32
CA ALA A 83 18.55 -4.61 -20.89
C ALA A 83 17.25 -5.21 -20.31
N VAL A 84 16.71 -6.23 -20.95
CA VAL A 84 15.53 -6.97 -20.48
C VAL A 84 15.84 -7.64 -19.14
N ALA A 85 16.93 -8.39 -19.04
CA ALA A 85 17.33 -9.06 -17.81
C ALA A 85 17.52 -8.06 -16.65
N GLY A 86 18.22 -6.95 -16.92
CA GLY A 86 18.44 -5.90 -15.91
C GLY A 86 17.14 -5.25 -15.43
N SER A 87 16.24 -4.93 -16.34
CA SER A 87 14.93 -4.36 -15.98
C SER A 87 14.09 -5.32 -15.14
N LEU A 88 13.97 -6.58 -15.55
CA LEU A 88 13.22 -7.58 -14.78
C LEU A 88 13.83 -7.85 -13.40
N THR A 89 15.17 -7.91 -13.32
CA THR A 89 15.86 -8.09 -12.02
C THR A 89 15.55 -6.93 -11.08
N LEU A 90 15.58 -5.69 -11.56
CA LEU A 90 15.26 -4.52 -10.75
C LEU A 90 13.80 -4.54 -10.28
N GLY A 91 12.86 -4.96 -11.13
CA GLY A 91 11.46 -5.10 -10.74
C GLY A 91 11.25 -6.18 -9.68
N LEU A 92 11.95 -7.30 -9.76
CA LEU A 92 11.87 -8.34 -8.74
C LEU A 92 12.53 -7.91 -7.42
N LEU A 93 13.61 -7.12 -7.48
CA LEU A 93 14.26 -6.58 -6.28
C LEU A 93 13.39 -5.53 -5.59
N ASP A 94 12.67 -4.72 -6.35
CA ASP A 94 11.71 -3.76 -5.83
C ASP A 94 10.59 -4.47 -5.05
N GLU A 95 9.96 -5.48 -5.63
CA GLU A 95 8.95 -6.29 -4.97
C GLU A 95 9.49 -7.04 -3.73
N ALA A 96 10.71 -7.58 -3.84
CA ALA A 96 11.35 -8.24 -2.71
C ALA A 96 11.64 -7.27 -1.56
N GLN A 97 12.04 -6.03 -1.87
CA GLN A 97 12.24 -4.99 -0.87
C GLN A 97 10.92 -4.65 -0.17
N GLN A 98 9.82 -4.53 -0.92
CA GLN A 98 8.49 -4.23 -0.36
C GLN A 98 8.03 -5.31 0.61
N PHE A 99 8.35 -6.58 0.36
CA PHE A 99 8.07 -7.69 1.29
C PHE A 99 8.78 -7.54 2.64
N PHE A 100 9.99 -6.94 2.68
CA PHE A 100 10.74 -6.72 3.92
C PHE A 100 10.42 -5.38 4.61
N VAL A 101 9.74 -4.47 3.93
CA VAL A 101 9.26 -3.21 4.52
C VAL A 101 7.82 -3.44 4.99
N GLY A 102 7.63 -3.52 6.30
CA GLY A 102 6.30 -3.80 6.89
C GLY A 102 5.20 -2.89 6.34
N GLY A 103 4.02 -3.47 6.09
CA GLY A 103 2.83 -2.76 5.62
C GLY A 103 2.63 -2.72 4.10
N ARG A 104 3.45 -3.44 3.31
CA ARG A 104 3.23 -3.63 1.88
C ARG A 104 3.24 -5.11 1.53
N ASP A 105 2.23 -5.54 0.80
CA ASP A 105 2.10 -6.91 0.30
C ASP A 105 2.84 -7.10 -1.03
N PHE A 106 3.38 -8.30 -1.20
CA PHE A 106 3.92 -8.74 -2.48
C PHE A 106 2.79 -8.85 -3.52
N ASP A 107 2.83 -8.03 -4.57
CA ASP A 107 1.78 -7.99 -5.58
C ASP A 107 2.23 -8.60 -6.93
N LEU A 108 1.64 -9.74 -7.27
CA LEU A 108 1.88 -10.40 -8.56
C LEU A 108 1.49 -9.52 -9.77
N PHE A 109 0.53 -8.61 -9.60
CA PHE A 109 0.12 -7.71 -10.69
C PHE A 109 1.16 -6.61 -10.93
N ASP A 110 1.96 -6.20 -9.93
CA ASP A 110 3.09 -5.29 -10.11
C ASP A 110 4.19 -5.97 -10.92
N ILE A 111 4.51 -7.23 -10.62
CA ILE A 111 5.43 -8.02 -11.42
C ILE A 111 4.93 -8.17 -12.86
N ALA A 112 3.63 -8.44 -13.05
CA ALA A 112 3.04 -8.53 -14.38
C ALA A 112 3.13 -7.19 -15.15
N ALA A 113 2.86 -6.06 -14.49
CA ALA A 113 2.99 -4.73 -15.08
C ALA A 113 4.45 -4.42 -15.46
N ASN A 114 5.42 -4.74 -14.58
CA ASN A 114 6.86 -4.61 -14.83
C ASN A 114 7.29 -5.45 -16.07
N ALA A 115 6.85 -6.70 -16.15
CA ALA A 115 7.13 -7.61 -17.26
C ALA A 115 6.50 -7.10 -18.57
N CYS A 116 5.27 -6.60 -18.54
CA CYS A 116 4.60 -6.04 -19.71
C CYS A 116 5.33 -4.79 -20.23
N GLY A 117 5.75 -3.87 -19.35
CA GLY A 117 6.52 -2.68 -19.72
C GLY A 117 7.85 -3.03 -20.36
N THR A 118 8.58 -3.98 -19.75
CA THR A 118 9.86 -4.51 -20.27
C THR A 118 9.67 -5.16 -21.64
N ALA A 119 8.66 -6.02 -21.83
CA ALA A 119 8.39 -6.70 -23.08
C ALA A 119 7.96 -5.73 -24.19
N ALA A 120 7.15 -4.72 -23.87
CA ALA A 120 6.76 -3.68 -24.81
C ALA A 120 8.00 -2.90 -25.31
N ALA A 121 8.88 -2.47 -24.40
CA ALA A 121 10.15 -1.82 -24.75
C ALA A 121 11.02 -2.68 -25.64
N ALA A 122 11.18 -3.97 -25.30
CA ALA A 122 11.98 -4.91 -26.08
C ALA A 122 11.42 -5.08 -27.51
N ALA A 123 10.11 -5.19 -27.66
CA ALA A 123 9.47 -5.30 -28.97
C ALA A 123 9.63 -4.05 -29.82
N ILE A 124 9.49 -2.85 -29.20
CA ILE A 124 9.71 -1.56 -29.87
C ILE A 124 11.17 -1.44 -30.34
N ILE A 125 12.16 -1.70 -29.47
CA ILE A 125 13.58 -1.64 -29.78
C ILE A 125 13.93 -2.61 -30.90
N ALA A 126 13.49 -3.88 -30.81
CA ALA A 126 13.71 -4.88 -31.85
C ALA A 126 13.09 -4.47 -33.19
N GLY A 127 11.88 -3.92 -33.19
CA GLY A 127 11.21 -3.43 -34.38
C GLY A 127 11.95 -2.26 -35.04
N LEU A 128 12.40 -1.29 -34.24
CA LEU A 128 13.16 -0.13 -34.74
C LEU A 128 14.53 -0.54 -35.31
N THR A 129 15.22 -1.50 -34.69
CA THR A 129 16.55 -1.95 -35.12
C THR A 129 16.52 -2.85 -36.34
N THR A 130 15.46 -3.65 -36.53
CA THR A 130 15.37 -4.61 -37.64
C THR A 130 14.56 -4.12 -38.83
N ARG A 131 13.94 -2.92 -38.74
CA ARG A 131 13.01 -2.36 -39.74
C ARG A 131 11.87 -3.33 -40.11
N ARG A 132 11.53 -4.24 -39.23
CA ARG A 132 10.50 -5.27 -39.44
C ARG A 132 9.21 -4.90 -38.71
N ARG A 133 8.10 -5.56 -39.10
CA ARG A 133 6.80 -5.48 -38.43
C ARG A 133 6.81 -6.02 -36.99
N LEU A 134 8.00 -6.24 -36.40
CA LEU A 134 8.18 -6.69 -35.02
C LEU A 134 7.63 -5.70 -33.98
N VAL A 135 7.46 -4.43 -34.34
CA VAL A 135 6.73 -3.45 -33.50
C VAL A 135 5.32 -3.96 -33.15
N LEU A 136 4.70 -4.75 -34.04
CA LEU A 136 3.39 -5.35 -33.78
C LEU A 136 3.42 -6.33 -32.60
N LEU A 137 4.59 -6.90 -32.27
CA LEU A 137 4.74 -7.75 -31.07
C LEU A 137 4.55 -6.97 -29.77
N ALA A 138 4.66 -5.64 -29.78
CA ALA A 138 4.33 -4.81 -28.64
C ALA A 138 2.82 -4.79 -28.33
N VAL A 139 1.97 -5.14 -29.27
CA VAL A 139 0.50 -5.18 -29.08
C VAL A 139 0.12 -6.22 -28.01
N LEU A 140 0.82 -7.37 -27.97
CA LEU A 140 0.55 -8.43 -27.00
C LEU A 140 0.82 -7.98 -25.55
N PRO A 141 2.02 -7.46 -25.19
CA PRO A 141 2.29 -6.98 -23.83
C PRO A 141 1.44 -5.76 -23.48
N LEU A 142 1.13 -4.88 -24.43
CA LEU A 142 0.20 -3.76 -24.21
C LEU A 142 -1.22 -4.25 -23.96
N GLY A 143 -1.69 -5.24 -24.70
CA GLY A 143 -3.00 -5.85 -24.48
C GLY A 143 -3.09 -6.58 -23.14
N LEU A 144 -2.05 -7.31 -22.76
CA LEU A 144 -1.96 -7.98 -21.47
C LEU A 144 -1.91 -6.95 -20.33
N PHE A 145 -1.12 -5.88 -20.46
CA PHE A 145 -1.12 -4.78 -19.51
C PHE A 145 -2.51 -4.15 -19.37
N GLY A 146 -3.20 -3.90 -20.49
CA GLY A 146 -4.57 -3.38 -20.46
C GLY A 146 -5.53 -4.27 -19.67
N ALA A 147 -5.39 -5.59 -19.78
CA ALA A 147 -6.18 -6.55 -19.00
C ALA A 147 -5.82 -6.51 -17.50
N VAL A 148 -4.52 -6.48 -17.16
CA VAL A 148 -4.02 -6.34 -15.78
C VAL A 148 -4.53 -5.05 -15.16
N TYR A 149 -4.36 -3.94 -15.87
CA TYR A 149 -4.84 -2.63 -15.41
C TYR A 149 -6.35 -2.59 -15.21
N ALA A 150 -7.12 -3.10 -16.18
CA ALA A 150 -8.57 -3.14 -16.08
C ALA A 150 -9.06 -3.98 -14.89
N HIS A 151 -8.38 -5.09 -14.60
CA HIS A 151 -8.66 -5.92 -13.44
C HIS A 151 -8.37 -5.17 -12.13
N SER A 152 -7.16 -4.62 -11.97
CA SER A 152 -6.78 -3.82 -10.79
C SER A 152 -7.69 -2.61 -10.59
N TYR A 153 -8.05 -1.91 -11.67
CA TYR A 153 -8.99 -0.79 -11.61
C TYR A 153 -10.36 -1.23 -11.11
N ALA A 154 -10.89 -2.35 -11.63
CA ALA A 154 -12.19 -2.87 -11.23
C ALA A 154 -12.21 -3.29 -9.76
N GLU A 155 -11.10 -3.87 -9.25
CA GLU A 155 -10.95 -4.24 -7.85
C GLU A 155 -10.80 -3.03 -6.93
N SER A 156 -9.99 -2.05 -7.31
CA SER A 156 -9.67 -0.89 -6.46
C SER A 156 -10.77 0.17 -6.44
N LYS A 157 -11.55 0.27 -7.52
CA LYS A 157 -12.52 1.36 -7.74
C LYS A 157 -13.52 1.55 -6.61
N LEU A 158 -14.13 0.48 -6.11
CA LEU A 158 -15.15 0.57 -5.06
C LEU A 158 -14.53 0.89 -3.71
N PHE A 159 -13.37 0.33 -3.41
CA PHE A 159 -12.63 0.64 -2.20
C PHE A 159 -12.20 2.10 -2.17
N SER A 160 -11.56 2.59 -3.24
CA SER A 160 -11.17 4.01 -3.37
C SER A 160 -12.38 4.94 -3.29
N ALA A 161 -13.50 4.58 -3.92
CA ALA A 161 -14.73 5.36 -3.80
C ALA A 161 -15.22 5.44 -2.36
N GLY A 162 -15.16 4.34 -1.60
CA GLY A 162 -15.51 4.32 -0.18
C GLY A 162 -14.63 5.26 0.65
N LEU A 163 -13.31 5.21 0.49
CA LEU A 163 -12.39 6.10 1.19
C LEU A 163 -12.60 7.58 0.84
N LEU A 164 -12.83 7.90 -0.44
CA LEU A 164 -13.17 9.27 -0.86
C LEU A 164 -14.50 9.74 -0.25
N GLN A 165 -15.48 8.85 -0.12
CA GLN A 165 -16.77 9.15 0.50
C GLN A 165 -16.62 9.41 2.01
N ILE A 166 -15.75 8.65 2.73
CA ILE A 166 -15.41 8.96 4.13
C ILE A 166 -14.82 10.37 4.24
N ARG A 167 -13.84 10.71 3.40
CA ARG A 167 -13.23 12.05 3.39
C ARG A 167 -14.25 13.17 3.09
N ALA A 168 -15.27 12.87 2.28
CA ALA A 168 -16.36 13.79 1.98
C ALA A 168 -17.48 13.83 3.03
N GLY A 169 -17.41 13.00 4.08
CA GLY A 169 -18.45 12.86 5.11
C GLY A 169 -19.66 12.03 4.68
N ASP A 170 -19.64 11.40 3.47
CA ASP A 170 -20.69 10.48 3.03
C ASP A 170 -20.45 9.06 3.56
N LEU A 171 -20.65 8.87 4.86
CA LEU A 171 -20.39 7.60 5.54
C LEU A 171 -21.30 6.47 5.05
N HIS A 172 -22.57 6.76 4.75
CA HIS A 172 -23.48 5.76 4.15
C HIS A 172 -23.10 5.42 2.70
N GLY A 173 -22.56 6.37 1.95
CA GLY A 173 -21.98 6.10 0.64
C GLY A 173 -20.80 5.15 0.73
N ALA A 174 -19.88 5.40 1.64
CA ALA A 174 -18.73 4.55 1.91
C ALA A 174 -19.14 3.13 2.29
N GLN A 175 -20.10 2.97 3.20
CA GLN A 175 -20.68 1.68 3.58
C GLN A 175 -21.19 0.91 2.34
N ARG A 176 -21.99 1.57 1.49
CA ARG A 176 -22.50 0.94 0.26
C ARG A 176 -21.38 0.51 -0.68
N SER A 177 -20.35 1.34 -0.84
CA SER A 177 -19.21 1.05 -1.69
C SER A 177 -18.40 -0.13 -1.18
N PHE A 178 -18.11 -0.18 0.13
CA PHE A 178 -17.38 -1.29 0.75
C PHE A 178 -18.19 -2.60 0.70
N ARG A 179 -19.47 -2.57 1.04
CA ARG A 179 -20.33 -3.76 0.90
C ARG A 179 -20.44 -4.25 -0.55
N ALA A 180 -20.52 -3.34 -1.52
CA ALA A 180 -20.52 -3.70 -2.93
C ALA A 180 -19.19 -4.30 -3.40
N ALA A 181 -18.06 -3.87 -2.84
CA ALA A 181 -16.74 -4.46 -3.10
C ALA A 181 -16.68 -5.90 -2.56
N ILE A 182 -17.08 -6.12 -1.32
CA ILE A 182 -17.14 -7.46 -0.70
C ILE A 182 -18.06 -8.40 -1.50
N ALA A 183 -19.26 -7.92 -1.89
CA ALA A 183 -20.21 -8.70 -2.67
C ALA A 183 -19.68 -9.11 -4.06
N ARG A 184 -18.67 -8.42 -4.59
CA ARG A 184 -17.97 -8.77 -5.83
C ARG A 184 -16.76 -9.69 -5.62
N GLY A 185 -16.57 -10.20 -4.42
CA GLY A 185 -15.46 -11.09 -4.07
C GLY A 185 -14.13 -10.37 -3.82
N GLN A 186 -14.16 -9.05 -3.60
CA GLN A 186 -12.97 -8.28 -3.23
C GLN A 186 -12.67 -8.49 -1.74
N GLY A 187 -12.03 -9.62 -1.43
CA GLY A 187 -11.76 -10.07 -0.06
C GLY A 187 -10.46 -9.48 0.52
N ARG A 188 -10.21 -8.20 0.38
CA ARG A 188 -9.01 -7.55 0.94
C ARG A 188 -9.16 -7.32 2.44
N PRO A 189 -8.15 -7.68 3.27
CA PRO A 189 -8.22 -7.52 4.73
C PRO A 189 -8.55 -6.09 5.15
N VAL A 190 -7.91 -5.09 4.52
CA VAL A 190 -8.16 -3.67 4.78
C VAL A 190 -9.63 -3.28 4.52
N LEU A 191 -10.28 -3.85 3.50
CA LEU A 191 -11.68 -3.56 3.21
C LEU A 191 -12.62 -4.04 4.31
N TYR A 192 -12.34 -5.22 4.87
CA TYR A 192 -13.09 -5.75 6.01
C TYR A 192 -12.91 -4.87 7.24
N ASN A 193 -11.67 -4.45 7.50
CA ASN A 193 -11.35 -3.57 8.62
C ASN A 193 -12.05 -2.21 8.49
N GLU A 194 -11.95 -1.54 7.34
CA GLU A 194 -12.56 -0.24 7.10
C GLU A 194 -14.07 -0.26 7.24
N LEU A 195 -14.73 -1.30 6.71
CA LEU A 195 -16.17 -1.45 6.86
C LEU A 195 -16.55 -1.66 8.33
N ALA A 196 -15.85 -2.54 9.05
CA ALA A 196 -16.13 -2.81 10.46
C ALA A 196 -15.91 -1.57 11.32
N TRP A 197 -14.83 -0.83 11.11
CA TRP A 197 -14.53 0.41 11.80
C TRP A 197 -15.62 1.47 11.56
N LEU A 198 -16.02 1.68 10.30
CA LEU A 198 -17.09 2.60 9.91
C LEU A 198 -18.42 2.24 10.59
N GLU A 199 -18.76 0.96 10.63
CA GLU A 199 -19.99 0.47 11.27
C GLU A 199 -19.99 0.67 12.79
N LEU A 200 -18.86 0.35 13.44
CA LEU A 200 -18.74 0.42 14.90
C LEU A 200 -18.68 1.85 15.42
N GLU A 201 -17.96 2.73 14.72
CA GLU A 201 -17.69 4.07 15.20
C GLU A 201 -18.77 5.07 14.83
N TYR A 202 -19.32 4.96 13.61
CA TYR A 202 -20.15 6.03 13.07
C TYR A 202 -21.58 5.62 12.72
N LEU A 203 -21.83 4.40 12.33
CA LEU A 203 -23.12 4.00 11.80
C LEU A 203 -23.97 3.20 12.78
N GLY A 204 -23.42 2.81 13.95
CA GLY A 204 -24.13 1.99 14.92
C GLY A 204 -24.52 0.62 14.38
N GLY A 205 -23.67 0.04 13.53
CA GLY A 205 -23.88 -1.26 12.90
C GLY A 205 -23.88 -2.42 13.90
N ASP A 206 -24.18 -3.62 13.41
CA ASP A 206 -24.22 -4.83 14.23
C ASP A 206 -22.80 -5.21 14.71
N PRO A 207 -22.53 -5.19 16.03
CA PRO A 207 -21.23 -5.60 16.56
C PRO A 207 -20.82 -7.02 16.19
N ALA A 208 -21.77 -7.95 16.01
CA ALA A 208 -21.47 -9.32 15.63
C ALA A 208 -21.00 -9.40 14.16
N GLU A 209 -21.61 -8.65 13.25
CA GLU A 209 -21.15 -8.55 11.87
C GLU A 209 -19.75 -7.91 11.80
N ALA A 210 -19.54 -6.82 12.53
CA ALA A 210 -18.24 -6.15 12.61
C ALA A 210 -17.15 -7.10 13.15
N LEU A 211 -17.45 -7.89 14.16
CA LEU A 211 -16.53 -8.89 14.70
C LEU A 211 -16.17 -9.97 13.66
N ALA A 212 -17.15 -10.43 12.87
CA ALA A 212 -16.87 -11.38 11.80
C ALA A 212 -15.95 -10.78 10.73
N LEU A 213 -16.16 -9.53 10.34
CA LEU A 213 -15.32 -8.82 9.36
C LEU A 213 -13.89 -8.63 9.88
N THR A 214 -13.74 -8.15 11.14
CA THR A 214 -12.41 -7.92 11.73
C THR A 214 -11.67 -9.24 11.98
N THR A 215 -12.36 -10.34 12.22
CA THR A 215 -11.75 -11.68 12.31
C THR A 215 -11.09 -12.04 10.97
N LEU A 216 -11.78 -11.82 9.84
CA LEU A 216 -11.21 -12.07 8.52
C LEU A 216 -9.96 -11.19 8.26
N ALA A 217 -9.95 -9.94 8.75
CA ALA A 217 -8.81 -9.05 8.60
C ALA A 217 -7.61 -9.53 9.43
N VAL A 218 -7.81 -9.85 10.71
CA VAL A 218 -6.75 -10.31 11.62
C VAL A 218 -6.23 -11.70 11.24
N ASP A 219 -7.08 -12.61 10.76
CA ASP A 219 -6.66 -13.93 10.29
C ASP A 219 -5.71 -13.83 9.08
N ALA A 220 -5.91 -12.83 8.24
CA ALA A 220 -5.05 -12.58 7.07
C ALA A 220 -3.75 -11.86 7.46
N GLU A 221 -3.81 -10.90 8.37
CA GLU A 221 -2.67 -10.08 8.79
C GLU A 221 -2.64 -9.95 10.33
N PRO A 222 -2.16 -10.99 11.04
CA PRO A 222 -2.29 -11.06 12.50
C PRO A 222 -1.43 -10.06 13.28
N ASP A 223 -0.44 -9.45 12.64
CA ASP A 223 0.45 -8.46 13.25
C ASP A 223 0.10 -7.01 12.84
N ASN A 224 -0.95 -6.82 12.02
CA ASN A 224 -1.39 -5.49 11.61
C ASN A 224 -2.08 -4.78 12.78
N THR A 225 -1.42 -3.76 13.30
CA THR A 225 -1.83 -3.07 14.54
C THR A 225 -3.17 -2.34 14.41
N ASP A 226 -3.51 -1.82 13.23
CA ASP A 226 -4.79 -1.16 12.99
C ASP A 226 -5.94 -2.19 12.98
N PHE A 227 -5.68 -3.39 12.42
CA PHE A 227 -6.66 -4.47 12.44
C PHE A 227 -6.87 -5.03 13.85
N LEU A 228 -5.78 -5.14 14.63
CA LEU A 228 -5.85 -5.56 16.04
C LEU A 228 -6.67 -4.57 16.88
N ASP A 229 -6.51 -3.27 16.68
CA ASP A 229 -7.27 -2.24 17.39
C ASP A 229 -8.77 -2.30 17.03
N THR A 230 -9.10 -2.34 15.74
CA THR A 230 -10.51 -2.44 15.29
C THR A 230 -11.16 -3.75 15.74
N HIS A 231 -10.42 -4.86 15.70
CA HIS A 231 -10.91 -6.16 16.18
C HIS A 231 -11.19 -6.15 17.69
N ALA A 232 -10.27 -5.55 18.45
CA ALA A 232 -10.46 -5.37 19.88
C ALA A 232 -11.70 -4.51 20.18
N TRP A 233 -11.90 -3.45 19.40
CA TRP A 233 -13.09 -2.64 19.54
C TRP A 233 -14.38 -3.43 19.23
N ALA A 234 -14.36 -4.25 18.18
CA ALA A 234 -15.47 -5.15 17.86
C ALA A 234 -15.73 -6.16 19.01
N LEU A 235 -14.69 -6.74 19.60
CA LEU A 235 -14.80 -7.60 20.77
C LEU A 235 -15.44 -6.87 21.97
N HIS A 236 -14.97 -5.65 22.27
CA HIS A 236 -15.53 -4.82 23.33
C HIS A 236 -17.02 -4.57 23.12
N ARG A 237 -17.42 -4.18 21.90
CA ARG A 237 -18.83 -3.92 21.55
C ARG A 237 -19.70 -5.20 21.61
N ASN A 238 -19.10 -6.37 21.59
CA ASN A 238 -19.73 -7.69 21.83
C ASN A 238 -19.64 -8.14 23.29
N GLY A 239 -19.20 -7.30 24.25
CA GLY A 239 -19.09 -7.63 25.66
C GLY A 239 -17.88 -8.50 26.03
N ARG A 240 -16.99 -8.80 25.09
CA ARG A 240 -15.78 -9.65 25.29
C ARG A 240 -14.58 -8.80 25.74
N HIS A 241 -14.74 -8.03 26.83
CA HIS A 241 -13.79 -7.00 27.24
C HIS A 241 -12.40 -7.53 27.58
N ALA A 242 -12.31 -8.70 28.23
CA ALA A 242 -11.01 -9.29 28.58
C ALA A 242 -10.21 -9.74 27.35
N GLU A 243 -10.90 -10.16 26.28
CA GLU A 243 -10.26 -10.51 25.03
C GLU A 243 -9.84 -9.25 24.27
N ALA A 244 -10.70 -8.23 24.23
CA ALA A 244 -10.40 -6.93 23.65
C ALA A 244 -9.11 -6.33 24.24
N LEU A 245 -8.96 -6.40 25.57
CA LEU A 245 -7.77 -5.86 26.25
C LEU A 245 -6.47 -6.49 25.74
N ARG A 246 -6.44 -7.80 25.47
CA ARG A 246 -5.24 -8.47 24.94
C ARG A 246 -4.84 -7.94 23.57
N PHE A 247 -5.82 -7.79 22.66
CA PHE A 247 -5.56 -7.28 21.32
C PHE A 247 -5.14 -5.80 21.34
N LEU A 248 -5.76 -4.96 22.18
CA LEU A 248 -5.35 -3.56 22.36
C LEU A 248 -3.92 -3.43 22.89
N GLN A 249 -3.53 -4.30 23.84
CA GLN A 249 -2.16 -4.30 24.36
C GLN A 249 -1.16 -4.71 23.28
N GLN A 250 -1.51 -5.67 22.44
CA GLN A 250 -0.68 -6.07 21.29
C GLN A 250 -0.58 -4.95 20.27
N ALA A 251 -1.68 -4.30 19.92
CA ALA A 251 -1.71 -3.16 19.01
C ALA A 251 -0.85 -2.00 19.52
N LEU A 252 -1.00 -1.62 20.80
CA LEU A 252 -0.21 -0.57 21.43
C LEU A 252 1.29 -0.89 21.45
N ALA A 253 1.65 -2.16 21.67
CA ALA A 253 3.05 -2.58 21.67
C ALA A 253 3.69 -2.51 20.28
N GLY A 254 2.91 -2.77 19.23
CA GLY A 254 3.36 -2.70 17.83
C GLY A 254 3.36 -1.28 17.26
N ASN A 255 2.34 -0.49 17.59
CA ASN A 255 2.21 0.90 17.16
C ASN A 255 1.57 1.77 18.26
N PRO A 256 2.37 2.54 19.02
CA PRO A 256 1.86 3.41 20.06
C PRO A 256 1.16 4.68 19.52
N ASP A 257 1.28 4.97 18.23
CA ASP A 257 0.81 6.21 17.60
C ASP A 257 -0.61 6.07 16.99
N ILE A 258 -1.29 4.92 17.19
CA ILE A 258 -2.69 4.76 16.77
C ILE A 258 -3.55 5.80 17.50
N VAL A 259 -4.23 6.64 16.73
CA VAL A 259 -4.91 7.85 17.22
C VAL A 259 -5.93 7.58 18.33
N CYS A 260 -6.63 6.43 18.29
CA CYS A 260 -7.71 6.08 19.24
C CYS A 260 -7.31 5.04 20.30
N ILE A 261 -6.10 4.48 20.23
CA ILE A 261 -5.71 3.32 21.04
C ILE A 261 -5.88 3.55 22.55
N HIS A 262 -5.52 4.73 23.03
CA HIS A 262 -5.63 5.06 24.44
C HIS A 262 -7.09 5.29 24.86
N TYR A 263 -7.94 5.81 23.97
CA TYR A 263 -9.38 5.89 24.23
C TYR A 263 -10.01 4.48 24.31
N HIS A 264 -9.69 3.59 23.38
CA HIS A 264 -10.19 2.22 23.39
C HIS A 264 -9.73 1.46 24.65
N LEU A 265 -8.44 1.55 25.03
CA LEU A 265 -7.93 0.98 26.27
C LEU A 265 -8.65 1.53 27.50
N GLY A 266 -8.81 2.84 27.59
CA GLY A 266 -9.54 3.49 28.67
C GLY A 266 -10.98 2.99 28.80
N THR A 267 -11.67 2.85 27.67
CA THR A 267 -13.05 2.36 27.63
C THR A 267 -13.14 0.89 28.04
N VAL A 268 -12.21 0.05 27.58
CA VAL A 268 -12.18 -1.38 27.94
C VAL A 268 -11.83 -1.59 29.42
N TYR A 269 -10.86 -0.83 29.96
CA TYR A 269 -10.54 -0.89 31.39
C TYR A 269 -11.71 -0.45 32.27
N HIS A 270 -12.44 0.59 31.86
CA HIS A 270 -13.65 1.01 32.57
C HIS A 270 -14.71 -0.09 32.57
N ALA A 271 -14.94 -0.75 31.43
CA ALA A 271 -15.88 -1.88 31.34
C ALA A 271 -15.47 -3.10 32.18
N LEU A 272 -14.18 -3.21 32.52
CA LEU A 272 -13.64 -4.25 33.42
C LEU A 272 -13.64 -3.82 34.90
N GLY A 273 -14.09 -2.59 35.22
CA GLY A 273 -14.10 -2.03 36.58
C GLY A 273 -12.74 -1.47 37.02
N GLU A 274 -11.74 -1.44 36.12
CA GLU A 274 -10.37 -0.98 36.41
C GLU A 274 -10.26 0.55 36.20
N ASN A 275 -11.07 1.32 36.94
CA ASN A 275 -11.25 2.75 36.74
C ASN A 275 -9.95 3.58 36.88
N ALA A 276 -8.99 3.13 37.68
CA ALA A 276 -7.69 3.79 37.80
C ALA A 276 -6.87 3.72 36.50
N LEU A 277 -6.80 2.55 35.88
CA LEU A 277 -6.15 2.33 34.59
C LEU A 277 -6.90 3.00 33.44
N ALA A 278 -8.23 2.96 33.49
CA ALA A 278 -9.08 3.68 32.54
C ALA A 278 -8.74 5.17 32.52
N ALA A 279 -8.73 5.80 33.70
CA ALA A 279 -8.42 7.22 33.81
C ALA A 279 -6.98 7.55 33.36
N GLU A 280 -6.02 6.68 33.60
CA GLU A 280 -4.64 6.83 33.11
C GLU A 280 -4.61 6.86 31.57
N HIS A 281 -5.21 5.87 30.91
CA HIS A 281 -5.22 5.80 29.45
C HIS A 281 -6.01 6.94 28.82
N LEU A 282 -7.15 7.35 29.40
CA LEU A 282 -7.90 8.49 28.90
C LEU A 282 -7.10 9.81 28.99
N ARG A 283 -6.31 10.00 30.07
CA ARG A 283 -5.40 11.17 30.16
C ARG A 283 -4.27 11.09 29.10
N ARG A 284 -3.75 9.90 28.81
CA ARG A 284 -2.79 9.72 27.72
C ARG A 284 -3.40 10.07 26.37
N GLN A 285 -4.66 9.68 26.12
CA GLN A 285 -5.38 10.08 24.91
C GLN A 285 -5.42 11.60 24.76
N LEU A 286 -5.73 12.32 25.85
CA LEU A 286 -5.77 13.79 25.86
C LEU A 286 -4.38 14.42 25.70
N ALA A 287 -3.31 13.75 26.13
CA ALA A 287 -1.95 14.22 25.94
C ALA A 287 -1.45 14.03 24.47
N VAL A 288 -1.93 12.98 23.78
CA VAL A 288 -1.62 12.73 22.37
C VAL A 288 -2.42 13.69 21.47
N SER A 289 -3.69 13.91 21.78
CA SER A 289 -4.55 14.81 21.02
C SER A 289 -5.52 15.52 21.97
N GLU A 290 -5.43 16.84 22.02
CA GLU A 290 -6.34 17.68 22.85
C GLU A 290 -7.66 17.97 22.14
N VAL A 291 -7.74 17.76 20.84
CA VAL A 291 -8.91 18.06 20.00
C VAL A 291 -9.33 16.86 19.18
N GLY A 292 -10.59 16.88 18.74
CA GLY A 292 -11.16 15.82 17.92
C GLY A 292 -12.05 14.86 18.71
N GLU A 293 -12.72 14.01 18.01
CA GLU A 293 -13.81 13.17 18.52
C GLU A 293 -13.36 12.26 19.68
N PHE A 294 -12.23 11.57 19.55
CA PHE A 294 -11.71 10.69 20.61
C PHE A 294 -11.27 11.48 21.86
N ALA A 295 -10.81 12.71 21.70
CA ALA A 295 -10.49 13.57 22.82
C ALA A 295 -11.76 14.01 23.58
N GLU A 296 -12.82 14.34 22.88
CA GLU A 296 -14.12 14.68 23.49
C GLU A 296 -14.70 13.49 24.24
N ARG A 297 -14.80 12.34 23.60
CA ARG A 297 -15.26 11.09 24.22
C ARG A 297 -14.40 10.69 25.43
N ALA A 298 -13.07 10.91 25.37
CA ALA A 298 -12.18 10.64 26.49
C ALA A 298 -12.44 11.56 27.69
N ARG A 299 -12.71 12.86 27.46
CA ARG A 299 -13.09 13.81 28.52
C ARG A 299 -14.41 13.41 29.19
N GLU A 300 -15.41 13.05 28.39
CA GLU A 300 -16.72 12.65 28.89
C GLU A 300 -16.62 11.39 29.77
N LEU A 301 -15.91 10.36 29.29
CA LEU A 301 -15.72 9.13 30.07
C LEU A 301 -14.90 9.39 31.34
N LEU A 302 -13.83 10.20 31.25
CA LEU A 302 -13.02 10.57 32.42
C LEU A 302 -13.83 11.33 33.46
N ALA A 303 -14.74 12.24 33.04
CA ALA A 303 -15.62 12.94 33.91
C ALA A 303 -16.59 12.01 34.67
N ARG A 304 -17.20 11.03 33.99
CA ARG A 304 -18.06 10.01 34.61
C ARG A 304 -17.29 9.15 35.63
N ILE A 305 -16.11 8.66 35.29
CA ILE A 305 -15.27 7.91 36.21
C ILE A 305 -14.93 8.71 37.45
N ASN A 306 -14.63 10.02 37.32
CA ASN A 306 -14.31 10.88 38.44
C ASN A 306 -15.55 11.23 39.32
N ALA A 307 -16.75 11.21 38.73
CA ALA A 307 -18.00 11.42 39.45
C ALA A 307 -18.47 10.17 40.22
N GLY A 308 -17.89 9.01 39.90
CA GLY A 308 -18.33 7.73 40.46
C GLY A 308 -19.63 7.22 39.83
N ASP A 309 -19.99 7.74 38.66
CA ASP A 309 -21.15 7.32 37.88
C ASP A 309 -20.73 6.12 36.98
N ASP A 310 -21.19 4.94 37.38
CA ASP A 310 -20.99 3.68 36.61
C ASP A 310 -22.02 3.54 35.47
#